data_7f2bb59f17c3faefef6be41dc4fc7cac
#
_entry.id   7f2bb59f17c3faefef6be41dc4fc7cac
#
_cell.length_a   1.000
_cell.length_b   1.000
_cell.length_c   1.000
_cell.angle_alpha   90.00
_cell.angle_beta   90.00
_cell.angle_gamma   90.00
#
_symmetry.space_group_name_H-M   'P 1'
#
loop_
_entity.id
_entity.type
_entity.pdbx_description
1 polymer ?
#
loop_
_entity_poly.entity_id
_entity_poly.type
_entity_poly.pdbx_seq_one_letter_code
_entity_poly.pdbx_strand_id
1 'polypeptide(L)'
;CRELPDHLPLYLEYLSILPPAEAREGLQNIAPILALIGGRLKQRACPYYQLFDALLALAKSPLTSDSVTKQVAGEKRDDTRQALDAVWEEEQVKFIEDNATACDSSSMQAYQRRFSQDVAPQYVDIRAGGPK
;
A
#
# COMPACT_ATOMS: atom_id res chain seq x y z
N CYS A 1 6.24 -17.84 2.90
CA CYS A 1 6.16 -16.46 2.46
C CYS A 1 4.81 -15.87 2.92
N ARG A 2 4.81 -14.70 3.55
CA ARG A 2 3.61 -14.01 4.06
C ARG A 2 3.24 -12.79 3.21
N GLU A 3 3.81 -12.72 2.01
CA GLU A 3 3.53 -11.63 1.08
C GLU A 3 2.11 -11.74 0.51
N LEU A 4 1.47 -10.60 0.33
CA LEU A 4 0.15 -10.56 -0.30
C LEU A 4 0.28 -10.88 -1.79
N PRO A 5 -0.67 -11.63 -2.37
CA PRO A 5 -0.60 -12.03 -3.78
C PRO A 5 -0.74 -10.86 -4.76
N ASP A 6 -1.21 -9.70 -4.30
CA ASP A 6 -1.35 -8.45 -5.05
C ASP A 6 -0.11 -7.54 -4.96
N HIS A 7 0.97 -7.99 -4.30
CA HIS A 7 2.21 -7.25 -4.22
C HIS A 7 2.97 -7.28 -5.56
N LEU A 8 2.90 -6.20 -6.31
CA LEU A 8 3.45 -6.10 -7.67
C LEU A 8 4.93 -6.51 -7.79
N PRO A 9 5.85 -6.10 -6.89
CA PRO A 9 7.26 -6.53 -6.98
C PRO A 9 7.43 -8.05 -6.94
N LEU A 10 6.71 -8.74 -6.06
CA LEU A 10 6.73 -10.20 -5.95
C LEU A 10 6.20 -10.86 -7.24
N TYR A 11 5.14 -10.29 -7.81
CA TYR A 11 4.58 -10.79 -9.06
C TYR A 11 5.56 -10.62 -10.23
N LEU A 12 6.27 -9.50 -10.30
CA LEU A 12 7.30 -9.27 -11.33
C LEU A 12 8.50 -10.21 -11.15
N GLU A 13 8.92 -10.49 -9.91
CA GLU A 13 9.95 -11.48 -9.61
C GLU A 13 9.52 -12.87 -10.09
N TYR A 14 8.29 -13.27 -9.79
CA TYR A 14 7.72 -14.54 -10.30
C TYR A 14 7.74 -14.59 -11.83
N LEU A 15 7.30 -13.54 -12.51
CA LEU A 15 7.32 -13.49 -13.97
C LEU A 15 8.75 -13.59 -14.53
N SER A 16 9.77 -13.10 -13.81
CA SER A 16 11.16 -13.11 -14.26
C SER A 16 11.75 -14.51 -14.39
N ILE A 17 11.22 -15.49 -13.67
CA ILE A 17 11.67 -16.89 -13.70
C ILE A 17 10.88 -17.75 -14.70
N LEU A 18 9.82 -17.21 -15.30
CA LEU A 18 9.00 -17.91 -16.29
C LEU A 18 9.60 -17.84 -17.70
N PRO A 19 9.22 -18.76 -18.58
CA PRO A 19 9.54 -18.65 -20.00
C PRO A 19 9.05 -17.31 -20.58
N PRO A 20 9.75 -16.71 -21.55
CA PRO A 20 9.41 -15.38 -22.06
C PRO A 20 7.99 -15.21 -22.60
N ALA A 21 7.39 -16.29 -23.11
CA ALA A 21 6.01 -16.27 -23.59
C ALA A 21 5.00 -16.13 -22.44
N GLU A 22 5.17 -16.93 -21.39
CA GLU A 22 4.31 -16.92 -20.20
C GLU A 22 4.50 -15.63 -19.39
N ALA A 23 5.75 -15.16 -19.25
CA ALA A 23 6.04 -13.89 -18.60
C ALA A 23 5.34 -12.72 -19.31
N ARG A 24 5.33 -12.73 -20.65
CA ARG A 24 4.63 -11.71 -21.43
C ARG A 24 3.13 -11.78 -21.26
N GLU A 25 2.55 -12.96 -21.28
CA GLU A 25 1.12 -13.16 -21.03
C GLU A 25 0.74 -12.66 -19.62
N GLY A 26 1.55 -12.98 -18.61
CA GLY A 26 1.36 -12.46 -17.25
C GLY A 26 1.37 -10.94 -17.20
N LEU A 27 2.31 -10.28 -17.90
CA LEU A 27 2.34 -8.82 -17.99
C LEU A 27 1.14 -8.26 -18.76
N GLN A 28 0.65 -8.94 -19.80
CA GLN A 28 -0.54 -8.53 -20.52
C GLN A 28 -1.79 -8.56 -19.66
N ASN A 29 -1.92 -9.55 -18.79
CA ASN A 29 -3.05 -9.70 -17.87
C ASN A 29 -3.14 -8.53 -16.89
N ILE A 30 -2.01 -7.96 -16.46
CA ILE A 30 -1.98 -6.81 -15.54
C ILE A 30 -1.77 -5.46 -16.27
N ALA A 31 -1.68 -5.45 -17.60
CA ALA A 31 -1.42 -4.23 -18.38
C ALA A 31 -2.38 -3.06 -18.06
N PRO A 32 -3.69 -3.26 -17.86
CA PRO A 32 -4.60 -2.17 -17.50
C PRO A 32 -4.22 -1.53 -16.16
N ILE A 33 -3.77 -2.33 -15.18
CA ILE A 33 -3.34 -1.85 -13.87
C ILE A 33 -2.03 -1.07 -13.99
N LEU A 34 -1.06 -1.60 -14.77
CA LEU A 34 0.21 -0.91 -15.02
C LEU A 34 -0.02 0.44 -15.70
N ALA A 35 -0.91 0.50 -16.72
CA ALA A 35 -1.24 1.74 -17.39
C ALA A 35 -1.89 2.76 -16.44
N LEU A 36 -2.79 2.32 -15.56
CA LEU A 36 -3.46 3.16 -14.58
C LEU A 36 -2.47 3.78 -13.58
N ILE A 37 -1.59 2.96 -13.02
CA ILE A 37 -0.55 3.43 -12.09
C ILE A 37 0.39 4.41 -12.82
N GLY A 38 0.85 4.06 -14.02
CA GLY A 38 1.69 4.94 -14.84
C GLY A 38 1.01 6.28 -15.14
N GLY A 39 -0.27 6.27 -15.48
CA GLY A 39 -1.07 7.48 -15.72
C GLY A 39 -1.18 8.38 -14.49
N ARG A 40 -1.43 7.80 -13.31
CA ARG A 40 -1.47 8.53 -12.04
C ARG A 40 -0.11 9.14 -11.68
N LEU A 41 0.98 8.38 -11.85
CA LEU A 41 2.33 8.90 -11.62
C LEU A 41 2.69 10.04 -12.58
N LYS A 42 2.27 9.93 -13.84
CA LYS A 42 2.49 10.98 -14.83
C LYS A 42 1.73 12.25 -14.49
N GLN A 43 0.48 12.14 -14.05
CA GLN A 43 -0.33 13.27 -13.57
C GLN A 43 0.33 13.98 -12.37
N ARG A 44 1.03 13.24 -11.52
CA ARG A 44 1.77 13.76 -10.37
C ARG A 44 3.17 14.29 -10.73
N ALA A 45 3.52 14.34 -12.02
CA ALA A 45 4.85 14.70 -12.52
C ALA A 45 5.98 13.83 -11.93
N CYS A 46 5.67 12.58 -11.57
CA CYS A 46 6.62 11.62 -11.03
C CYS A 46 7.29 10.83 -12.16
N PRO A 47 8.63 10.89 -12.32
CA PRO A 47 9.33 10.26 -13.44
C PRO A 47 9.22 8.72 -13.46
N TYR A 48 8.83 8.10 -12.35
CA TYR A 48 8.66 6.65 -12.27
C TYR A 48 7.57 6.09 -13.18
N TYR A 49 6.71 6.91 -13.80
CA TYR A 49 5.77 6.43 -14.82
C TYR A 49 6.47 5.72 -15.98
N GLN A 50 7.72 6.10 -16.30
CA GLN A 50 8.52 5.49 -17.36
C GLN A 50 8.80 4.01 -17.11
N LEU A 51 8.91 3.59 -15.85
CA LEU A 51 9.06 2.18 -15.49
C LEU A 51 7.84 1.37 -15.92
N PHE A 52 6.65 1.92 -15.68
CA PHE A 52 5.39 1.27 -16.08
C PHE A 52 5.22 1.22 -17.59
N ASP A 53 5.60 2.28 -18.29
CA ASP A 53 5.61 2.28 -19.77
C ASP A 53 6.60 1.26 -20.34
N ALA A 54 7.76 1.06 -19.70
CA ALA A 54 8.71 0.01 -20.08
C ALA A 54 8.12 -1.41 -19.88
N LEU A 55 7.41 -1.67 -18.77
CA LEU A 55 6.72 -2.94 -18.53
C LEU A 55 5.62 -3.18 -19.57
N LEU A 56 4.85 -2.15 -19.92
CA LEU A 56 3.82 -2.22 -20.96
C LEU A 56 4.43 -2.52 -22.34
N ALA A 57 5.59 -1.93 -22.65
CA ALA A 57 6.32 -2.22 -23.88
C ALA A 57 6.83 -3.67 -23.92
N LEU A 58 7.36 -4.20 -22.80
CA LEU A 58 7.75 -5.61 -22.68
C LEU A 58 6.55 -6.56 -22.86
N ALA A 59 5.39 -6.18 -22.35
CA ALA A 59 4.13 -6.90 -22.56
C ALA A 59 3.65 -6.85 -24.01
N LYS A 60 4.20 -5.97 -24.84
CA LYS A 60 3.66 -5.62 -26.17
C LYS A 60 2.20 -5.19 -26.09
N SER A 61 1.83 -4.51 -25.02
CA SER A 61 0.49 -3.98 -24.82
C SER A 61 0.28 -2.72 -25.69
N PRO A 62 -0.92 -2.52 -26.23
CA PRO A 62 -1.28 -1.26 -26.90
C PRO A 62 -1.53 -0.12 -25.91
N LEU A 63 -1.62 -0.45 -24.59
CA LEU A 63 -1.85 0.53 -23.54
C LEU A 63 -0.53 1.24 -23.17
N THR A 64 -0.66 2.52 -22.85
CA THR A 64 0.42 3.36 -22.32
C THR A 64 -0.11 4.20 -21.17
N SER A 65 0.79 4.78 -20.37
CA SER A 65 0.37 5.73 -19.33
C SER A 65 -0.45 6.90 -19.87
N ASP A 66 -0.22 7.30 -21.14
CA ASP A 66 -0.98 8.37 -21.79
C ASP A 66 -2.41 7.98 -22.14
N SER A 67 -2.65 6.71 -22.47
CA SER A 67 -3.97 6.23 -22.87
C SER A 67 -5.02 6.39 -21.77
N VAL A 68 -4.60 6.34 -20.49
CA VAL A 68 -5.48 6.44 -19.31
C VAL A 68 -5.45 7.82 -18.64
N THR A 69 -4.63 8.76 -19.13
CA THR A 69 -4.48 10.10 -18.53
C THR A 69 -5.81 10.85 -18.39
N LYS A 70 -6.71 10.70 -19.37
CA LYS A 70 -8.05 11.32 -19.31
C LYS A 70 -8.95 10.73 -18.22
N GLN A 71 -8.80 9.44 -17.95
CA GLN A 71 -9.59 8.75 -16.90
C GLN A 71 -9.15 9.19 -15.50
N VAL A 72 -7.85 9.35 -15.29
CA VAL A 72 -7.29 9.74 -14.00
C VAL A 72 -7.30 11.25 -13.75
N ALA A 73 -7.51 12.07 -14.78
CA ALA A 73 -7.47 13.55 -14.65
C ALA A 73 -8.48 14.14 -13.66
N GLY A 74 -9.60 13.44 -13.43
CA GLY A 74 -10.65 13.85 -12.49
C GLY A 74 -10.50 13.25 -11.08
N GLU A 75 -9.51 12.39 -10.85
CA GLU A 75 -9.31 11.76 -9.55
C GLU A 75 -8.75 12.77 -8.54
N LYS A 76 -9.29 12.75 -7.32
CA LYS A 76 -8.72 13.52 -6.22
C LYS A 76 -7.37 12.90 -5.83
N ARG A 77 -6.41 13.77 -5.48
CA ARG A 77 -5.12 13.31 -4.98
C ARG A 77 -5.30 12.70 -3.59
N ASP A 78 -4.84 11.47 -3.45
CA ASP A 78 -4.83 10.68 -2.22
C ASP A 78 -3.45 10.69 -1.51
N ASP A 79 -2.43 11.28 -2.16
CA ASP A 79 -1.05 11.38 -1.68
C ASP A 79 -0.74 12.68 -0.91
N THR A 80 -1.74 13.50 -0.64
CA THR A 80 -1.59 14.68 0.23
C THR A 80 -1.62 14.27 1.70
N ARG A 81 -0.93 15.03 2.58
CA ARG A 81 -0.95 14.77 4.03
C ARG A 81 -2.37 14.65 4.57
N GLN A 82 -3.24 15.59 4.19
CA GLN A 82 -4.63 15.60 4.64
C GLN A 82 -5.42 14.38 4.15
N ALA A 83 -5.17 13.91 2.92
CA ALA A 83 -5.82 12.71 2.40
C ALA A 83 -5.32 11.45 3.12
N LEU A 84 -4.02 11.37 3.39
CA LEU A 84 -3.43 10.28 4.17
C LEU A 84 -3.95 10.28 5.62
N ASP A 85 -4.00 11.43 6.28
CA ASP A 85 -4.53 11.56 7.63
C ASP A 85 -6.00 11.11 7.69
N ALA A 86 -6.82 11.48 6.69
CA ALA A 86 -8.22 11.05 6.60
C ALA A 86 -8.36 9.53 6.45
N VAL A 87 -7.50 8.89 5.66
CA VAL A 87 -7.49 7.42 5.52
C VAL A 87 -7.11 6.75 6.85
N TRP A 88 -6.10 7.29 7.56
CA TRP A 88 -5.70 6.77 8.86
C TRP A 88 -6.81 6.92 9.91
N GLU A 89 -7.53 8.04 9.90
CA GLU A 89 -8.68 8.27 10.77
C GLU A 89 -9.81 7.26 10.48
N GLU A 90 -10.14 7.02 9.21
CA GLU A 90 -11.15 6.01 8.82
C GLU A 90 -10.76 4.58 9.25
N GLU A 91 -9.49 4.20 9.03
CA GLU A 91 -9.01 2.89 9.43
C GLU A 91 -9.00 2.72 10.95
N GLN A 92 -8.64 3.76 11.69
CA GLN A 92 -8.64 3.76 13.14
C GLN A 92 -10.04 3.54 13.70
N VAL A 93 -11.06 4.19 13.12
CA VAL A 93 -12.47 4.00 13.52
C VAL A 93 -12.92 2.57 13.25
N LYS A 94 -12.63 2.02 12.05
CA LYS A 94 -12.94 0.62 11.71
C LYS A 94 -12.27 -0.37 12.67
N PHE A 95 -10.99 -0.15 12.96
CA PHE A 95 -10.24 -1.02 13.86
C PHE A 95 -10.84 -1.03 15.28
N ILE A 96 -11.32 0.10 15.76
CA ILE A 96 -11.98 0.22 17.05
C ILE A 96 -13.35 -0.48 17.03
N GLU A 97 -14.15 -0.31 15.98
CA GLU A 97 -15.45 -0.97 15.82
C GLU A 97 -15.32 -2.50 15.71
N ASP A 98 -14.38 -2.99 14.89
CA ASP A 98 -14.12 -4.42 14.74
C ASP A 98 -13.62 -5.05 16.05
N ASN A 99 -12.78 -4.36 16.80
CA ASN A 99 -12.35 -4.82 18.12
C ASN A 99 -13.48 -4.76 19.17
N ALA A 100 -14.38 -3.78 19.10
CA ALA A 100 -15.52 -3.71 20.01
C ALA A 100 -16.50 -4.87 19.80
N THR A 101 -16.70 -5.30 18.56
CA THR A 101 -17.55 -6.47 18.22
C THR A 101 -16.83 -7.81 18.50
N ALA A 102 -15.50 -7.87 18.40
CA ALA A 102 -14.70 -9.06 18.71
C ALA A 102 -14.46 -9.26 20.23
N CYS A 103 -14.64 -8.23 21.04
CA CYS A 103 -14.34 -8.23 22.48
C CYS A 103 -15.47 -8.78 23.37
N ASP A 104 -16.50 -9.40 22.84
CA ASP A 104 -17.58 -9.98 23.64
C ASP A 104 -17.23 -11.32 24.31
N SER A 105 -16.00 -11.78 24.20
CA SER A 105 -15.51 -12.94 24.96
C SER A 105 -14.98 -12.50 26.32
N SER A 106 -15.51 -13.10 27.38
CA SER A 106 -15.10 -12.86 28.77
C SER A 106 -13.60 -13.00 29.04
N SER A 107 -12.89 -13.78 28.23
CA SER A 107 -11.44 -13.95 28.27
C SER A 107 -10.67 -12.72 27.81
N MET A 108 -11.17 -12.02 26.79
CA MET A 108 -10.53 -10.79 26.25
C MET A 108 -10.74 -9.60 27.20
N GLN A 109 -11.92 -9.51 27.83
CA GLN A 109 -12.18 -8.49 28.87
C GLN A 109 -11.29 -8.69 30.09
N ALA A 110 -11.02 -9.95 30.49
CA ALA A 110 -10.08 -10.26 31.58
C ALA A 110 -8.65 -9.91 31.22
N TYR A 111 -8.24 -10.10 29.97
CA TYR A 111 -6.94 -9.72 29.44
C TYR A 111 -6.78 -8.18 29.41
N GLN A 112 -7.76 -7.46 28.90
CA GLN A 112 -7.72 -5.99 28.88
C GLN A 112 -7.69 -5.38 30.28
N ARG A 113 -8.44 -5.91 31.25
CA ARG A 113 -8.38 -5.48 32.66
C ARG A 113 -7.02 -5.67 33.32
N ARG A 114 -6.23 -6.66 32.89
CA ARG A 114 -4.85 -6.87 33.36
C ARG A 114 -3.89 -5.79 32.88
N PHE A 115 -4.10 -5.26 31.68
CA PHE A 115 -3.22 -4.26 31.06
C PHE A 115 -3.70 -2.82 31.26
N SER A 116 -4.95 -2.61 31.66
CA SER A 116 -5.48 -1.28 31.97
C SER A 116 -5.20 -0.84 33.43
N GLN A 117 -4.65 -1.73 34.26
CA GLN A 117 -4.21 -1.34 35.61
C GLN A 117 -2.81 -0.74 35.55
N ASP A 118 -2.77 0.58 35.64
CA ASP A 118 -1.63 1.42 36.05
C ASP A 118 -0.24 1.07 35.46
N VAL A 119 -0.07 1.30 34.17
CA VAL A 119 1.26 1.63 33.67
C VAL A 119 1.34 3.15 33.62
N ALA A 120 1.84 3.76 34.68
CA ALA A 120 2.21 5.18 34.65
C ALA A 120 3.23 5.37 33.51
N PRO A 121 3.07 6.38 32.64
CA PRO A 121 4.01 6.63 31.55
C PRO A 121 5.40 6.89 32.14
N GLN A 122 6.35 5.98 31.86
CA GLN A 122 7.74 6.19 32.20
C GLN A 122 8.35 7.14 31.17
N TYR A 123 8.56 8.39 31.55
CA TYR A 123 9.34 9.32 30.75
C TYR A 123 10.82 8.98 30.91
N VAL A 124 11.43 8.47 29.85
CA VAL A 124 12.88 8.29 29.78
C VAL A 124 13.49 9.65 29.47
N ASP A 125 14.20 10.23 30.44
CA ASP A 125 14.96 11.45 30.22
C ASP A 125 16.22 11.15 29.39
N ILE A 126 16.14 11.40 28.08
CA ILE A 126 17.21 11.14 27.10
C ILE A 126 18.44 12.03 27.36
N ARG A 127 18.35 13.07 28.22
CA ARG A 127 19.46 13.98 28.53
C ARG A 127 20.37 13.50 29.65
N ALA A 128 19.98 12.45 30.40
CA ALA A 128 20.74 11.94 31.54
C ALA A 128 21.86 10.94 31.20
N GLY A 129 22.10 10.62 29.92
CA GLY A 129 23.02 9.56 29.47
C GLY A 129 24.26 10.06 28.74
N GLY A 130 24.88 11.19 29.13
CA GLY A 130 26.21 11.56 28.67
C GLY A 130 27.30 10.92 29.61
N PRO A 131 28.25 10.11 29.04
CA PRO A 131 29.36 9.62 29.82
C PRO A 131 30.29 10.78 30.25
N LYS A 132 30.70 10.77 31.52
CA LYS A 132 31.82 11.58 32.01
C LYS A 132 33.15 10.96 31.57
#